data_9b52fbf5ad3a25d361a38d7b022858f8
#
_entry.id   9b52fbf5ad3a25d361a38d7b022858f8
#
_cell.length_a   1.000
_cell.length_b   1.000
_cell.length_c   1.000
_cell.angle_alpha   90.00
_cell.angle_beta   90.00
_cell.angle_gamma   90.00
#
_symmetry.space_group_name_H-M   'P 1'
#
loop_
_entity.id
_entity.type
_entity.pdbx_description
1 polymer ?
#
loop_
_entity_poly.entity_id
_entity_poly.type
_entity_poly.pdbx_seq_one_letter_code
_entity_poly.pdbx_strand_id
1 'polypeptide(L)'
;LTHPAALFKIRAVQASDAAAWRQLRRALWPHADDIEHARDIARQLDAPARHACFIASPPGILAPVGFAEVAVRHDDVNGCGASPVLFLEGVFVEPAARRRGVARALCAAAAAWGTARGCAAFASDAPLENAASHALHRALGFDKTERVVFFRKPLAR
;
A
#
# COMPACT_ATOMS: atom_id res chain seq x y z
N LEU A 1 2.52 26.13 -13.32
CA LEU A 1 1.93 25.67 -12.05
C LEU A 1 2.56 24.31 -11.71
N THR A 2 3.62 24.32 -10.93
CA THR A 2 4.32 23.13 -10.46
C THR A 2 3.40 22.30 -9.56
N HIS A 3 3.10 21.08 -9.94
CA HIS A 3 2.32 20.13 -9.15
C HIS A 3 3.07 19.86 -7.82
N PRO A 4 2.43 20.00 -6.65
CA PRO A 4 3.12 19.81 -5.35
C PRO A 4 3.66 18.39 -5.14
N ALA A 5 3.23 17.40 -5.94
CA ALA A 5 3.78 16.03 -5.93
C ALA A 5 5.24 15.94 -6.43
N ALA A 6 5.74 16.93 -7.16
CA ALA A 6 7.14 17.00 -7.64
C ALA A 6 8.17 17.24 -6.51
N LEU A 7 7.70 17.46 -5.28
CA LEU A 7 8.56 17.74 -4.11
C LEU A 7 9.00 16.48 -3.35
N PHE A 8 8.48 15.29 -3.68
CA PHE A 8 8.86 14.04 -3.00
C PHE A 8 9.50 13.08 -3.99
N LYS A 9 10.59 12.47 -3.56
CA LYS A 9 11.22 11.37 -4.31
C LYS A 9 10.48 10.07 -4.00
N ILE A 10 9.86 9.48 -5.02
CA ILE A 10 9.21 8.18 -4.93
C ILE A 10 10.13 7.12 -5.52
N ARG A 11 10.35 6.05 -4.80
CA ARG A 11 11.13 4.89 -5.28
C ARG A 11 10.70 3.59 -4.64
N ALA A 12 11.04 2.49 -5.27
CA ALA A 12 10.90 1.17 -4.65
C ALA A 12 11.84 1.05 -3.45
N VAL A 13 11.41 0.28 -2.45
CA VAL A 13 12.24 -0.04 -1.27
C VAL A 13 13.40 -0.94 -1.63
N GLN A 14 14.44 -0.87 -0.82
CA GLN A 14 15.57 -1.77 -0.81
C GLN A 14 15.68 -2.42 0.58
N ALA A 15 16.49 -3.48 0.71
CA ALA A 15 16.69 -4.15 1.99
C ALA A 15 17.22 -3.20 3.08
N SER A 16 18.03 -2.21 2.71
CA SER A 16 18.53 -1.17 3.62
C SER A 16 17.45 -0.24 4.20
N ASP A 17 16.25 -0.21 3.60
CA ASP A 17 15.12 0.59 4.08
C ASP A 17 14.30 -0.10 5.17
N ALA A 18 14.58 -1.37 5.48
CA ALA A 18 13.73 -2.22 6.32
C ALA A 18 13.39 -1.58 7.69
N ALA A 19 14.34 -0.90 8.32
CA ALA A 19 14.12 -0.24 9.61
C ALA A 19 13.14 0.95 9.50
N ALA A 20 13.33 1.82 8.52
CA ALA A 20 12.47 2.97 8.28
C ALA A 20 11.07 2.52 7.80
N TRP A 21 11.02 1.54 6.91
CA TRP A 21 9.77 0.92 6.47
C TRP A 21 8.98 0.33 7.63
N ARG A 22 9.64 -0.42 8.53
CA ARG A 22 9.00 -0.96 9.74
C ARG A 22 8.41 0.12 10.64
N GLN A 23 9.08 1.27 10.80
CA GLN A 23 8.52 2.40 11.57
C GLN A 23 7.22 2.91 10.97
N LEU A 24 7.15 3.08 9.65
CA LEU A 24 5.93 3.51 8.96
C LEU A 24 4.82 2.45 9.06
N ARG A 25 5.17 1.17 8.98
CA ARG A 25 4.23 0.06 9.17
C ARG A 25 3.61 0.06 10.58
N ARG A 26 4.40 0.33 11.63
CA ARG A 26 3.89 0.45 13.01
C ARG A 26 2.84 1.55 13.13
N ALA A 27 3.00 2.66 12.42
CA ALA A 27 2.03 3.74 12.44
C ALA A 27 0.71 3.37 11.73
N LEU A 28 0.77 2.56 10.67
CA LEU A 28 -0.41 2.11 9.93
C LEU A 28 -1.09 0.92 10.63
N TRP A 29 -0.32 -0.04 11.14
CA TRP A 29 -0.79 -1.27 11.77
C TRP A 29 -0.25 -1.42 13.20
N PRO A 30 -0.72 -0.58 14.14
CA PRO A 30 -0.17 -0.54 15.50
C PRO A 30 -0.49 -1.78 16.35
N HIS A 31 -1.40 -2.65 15.88
CA HIS A 31 -1.76 -3.89 16.57
C HIS A 31 -0.84 -5.06 16.21
N ALA A 32 -0.08 -4.97 15.12
CA ALA A 32 0.94 -5.95 14.77
C ALA A 32 2.22 -5.70 15.58
N ASP A 33 2.86 -6.77 16.04
CA ASP A 33 4.14 -6.67 16.73
C ASP A 33 5.34 -6.53 15.78
N ASP A 34 6.51 -6.27 16.34
CA ASP A 34 7.73 -6.07 15.56
C ASP A 34 8.19 -7.31 14.80
N ILE A 35 7.89 -8.50 15.33
CA ILE A 35 8.24 -9.78 14.70
C ILE A 35 7.37 -9.97 13.46
N GLU A 36 6.07 -9.67 13.56
CA GLU A 36 5.15 -9.71 12.44
C GLU A 36 5.55 -8.73 11.34
N HIS A 37 5.86 -7.48 11.70
CA HIS A 37 6.34 -6.48 10.73
C HIS A 37 7.63 -6.91 10.05
N ALA A 38 8.61 -7.44 10.79
CA ALA A 38 9.88 -7.90 10.22
C ALA A 38 9.69 -9.09 9.28
N ARG A 39 8.81 -10.04 9.65
CA ARG A 39 8.47 -11.21 8.84
C ARG A 39 7.79 -10.80 7.52
N ASP A 40 6.86 -9.86 7.59
CA ASP A 40 6.15 -9.38 6.41
C ASP A 40 7.07 -8.64 5.44
N ILE A 41 7.98 -7.82 5.97
CA ILE A 41 9.00 -7.12 5.18
C ILE A 41 9.91 -8.14 4.47
N ALA A 42 10.43 -9.13 5.22
CA ALA A 42 11.28 -10.18 4.65
C ALA A 42 10.55 -10.94 3.53
N ARG A 43 9.30 -11.34 3.76
CA ARG A 43 8.47 -12.04 2.76
C ARG A 43 8.29 -11.22 1.48
N GLN A 44 8.09 -9.91 1.59
CA GLN A 44 7.94 -9.05 0.43
C GLN A 44 9.25 -8.90 -0.34
N LEU A 45 10.37 -8.74 0.36
CA LEU A 45 11.71 -8.65 -0.25
C LEU A 45 12.12 -9.94 -0.95
N ASP A 46 11.70 -11.10 -0.41
CA ASP A 46 12.00 -12.42 -0.99
C ASP A 46 11.15 -12.75 -2.23
N ALA A 47 10.07 -12.02 -2.49
CA ALA A 47 9.18 -12.28 -3.61
C ALA A 47 8.91 -11.01 -4.45
N PRO A 48 9.94 -10.38 -5.06
CA PRO A 48 9.82 -9.10 -5.76
C PRO A 48 8.98 -9.16 -7.05
N ALA A 49 8.73 -10.34 -7.58
CA ALA A 49 7.81 -10.50 -8.70
C ALA A 49 6.35 -10.35 -8.29
N ARG A 50 6.03 -10.65 -7.04
CA ARG A 50 4.68 -10.66 -6.49
C ARG A 50 4.37 -9.45 -5.60
N HIS A 51 5.36 -8.91 -4.92
CA HIS A 51 5.21 -7.82 -3.97
C HIS A 51 6.06 -6.62 -4.33
N ALA A 52 5.57 -5.43 -4.08
CA ALA A 52 6.36 -4.21 -4.11
C ALA A 52 5.95 -3.28 -2.97
N CYS A 53 6.93 -2.54 -2.49
CA CYS A 53 6.69 -1.40 -1.64
C CYS A 53 7.38 -0.18 -2.23
N PHE A 54 6.68 0.94 -2.24
CA PHE A 54 7.20 2.24 -2.66
C PHE A 54 7.26 3.15 -1.45
N ILE A 55 8.32 3.95 -1.36
CA ILE A 55 8.50 4.95 -0.29
C ILE A 55 8.64 6.33 -0.88
N ALA A 56 8.19 7.32 -0.10
CA ALA A 56 8.27 8.73 -0.43
C ALA A 56 9.18 9.46 0.56
N SER A 57 10.19 10.16 0.05
CA SER A 57 11.09 10.97 0.87
C SER A 57 11.07 12.43 0.42
N PRO A 58 11.16 13.40 1.35
CA PRO A 58 11.33 14.80 1.00
C PRO A 58 12.66 15.03 0.25
N PRO A 59 12.79 16.11 -0.54
CA PRO A 59 14.05 16.44 -1.21
C PRO A 59 15.19 16.61 -0.21
N GLY A 60 16.33 15.97 -0.47
CA GLY A 60 17.52 16.05 0.38
C GLY A 60 17.43 15.30 1.71
N ILE A 61 16.32 14.63 2.01
CA ILE A 61 16.10 13.82 3.23
C ILE A 61 15.94 12.37 2.82
N LEU A 62 16.75 11.48 3.41
CA LEU A 62 16.68 10.04 3.11
C LEU A 62 15.54 9.35 3.83
N ALA A 63 15.16 9.85 5.03
CA ALA A 63 14.08 9.27 5.81
C ALA A 63 12.74 9.38 5.08
N PRO A 64 12.04 8.26 4.84
CA PRO A 64 10.74 8.29 4.18
C PRO A 64 9.65 8.81 5.12
N VAL A 65 8.70 9.52 4.55
CA VAL A 65 7.51 10.06 5.23
C VAL A 65 6.21 9.36 4.82
N GLY A 66 6.30 8.34 4.00
CA GLY A 66 5.15 7.55 3.57
C GLY A 66 5.56 6.34 2.77
N PHE A 67 4.66 5.37 2.67
CA PHE A 67 4.84 4.16 1.88
C PHE A 67 3.51 3.66 1.30
N ALA A 68 3.60 2.84 0.27
CA ALA A 68 2.51 2.00 -0.24
C ALA A 68 3.01 0.59 -0.51
N GLU A 69 2.34 -0.40 0.06
CA GLU A 69 2.57 -1.83 -0.19
C GLU A 69 1.53 -2.38 -1.13
N VAL A 70 1.96 -3.13 -2.12
CA VAL A 70 1.09 -3.77 -3.11
C VAL A 70 1.51 -5.21 -3.37
N ALA A 71 0.54 -6.02 -3.77
CA ALA A 71 0.75 -7.38 -4.21
C ALA A 71 0.02 -7.65 -5.54
N VAL A 72 0.60 -8.50 -6.38
CA VAL A 72 -0.12 -9.10 -7.51
C VAL A 72 -0.89 -10.31 -7.01
N ARG A 73 -2.21 -10.30 -7.20
CA ARG A 73 -3.10 -11.40 -6.84
C ARG A 73 -3.65 -12.07 -8.09
N HIS A 74 -3.59 -13.40 -8.13
CA HIS A 74 -4.14 -14.24 -9.20
C HIS A 74 -5.43 -14.95 -8.77
N ASP A 75 -5.72 -14.95 -7.48
CA ASP A 75 -6.96 -15.41 -6.89
C ASP A 75 -8.10 -14.40 -7.12
N ASP A 76 -9.31 -14.83 -6.83
CA ASP A 76 -10.50 -13.99 -6.97
C ASP A 76 -10.42 -12.82 -5.99
N VAL A 77 -10.58 -11.59 -6.50
CA VAL A 77 -10.64 -10.37 -5.71
C VAL A 77 -12.03 -9.78 -5.83
N ASN A 78 -12.73 -9.67 -4.71
CA ASN A 78 -14.10 -9.16 -4.66
C ASN A 78 -14.23 -7.81 -5.38
N GLY A 79 -15.24 -7.70 -6.24
CA GLY A 79 -15.49 -6.50 -7.03
C GLY A 79 -14.58 -6.31 -8.24
N CYS A 80 -13.69 -7.27 -8.54
CA CYS A 80 -12.82 -7.25 -9.70
C CYS A 80 -13.14 -8.44 -10.62
N GLY A 81 -13.59 -8.18 -11.83
CA GLY A 81 -13.83 -9.19 -12.86
C GLY A 81 -12.59 -9.55 -13.70
N ALA A 82 -11.38 -9.33 -13.19
CA ALA A 82 -10.12 -9.48 -13.91
C ALA A 82 -9.07 -10.22 -13.07
N SER A 83 -8.08 -10.83 -13.73
CA SER A 83 -6.90 -11.45 -13.11
C SER A 83 -5.72 -11.33 -14.10
N PRO A 84 -4.51 -11.01 -13.65
CA PRO A 84 -4.15 -10.68 -12.26
C PRO A 84 -4.62 -9.28 -11.84
N VAL A 85 -4.78 -9.09 -10.54
CA VAL A 85 -5.15 -7.81 -9.92
C VAL A 85 -3.99 -7.28 -9.09
N LEU A 86 -3.69 -5.99 -9.23
CA LEU A 86 -2.84 -5.29 -8.28
C LEU A 86 -3.67 -4.99 -7.02
N PHE A 87 -3.21 -5.40 -5.86
CA PHE A 87 -3.90 -5.16 -4.60
C PHE A 87 -3.10 -4.22 -3.70
N LEU A 88 -3.71 -3.12 -3.26
CA LEU A 88 -3.13 -2.20 -2.28
C LEU A 88 -3.32 -2.79 -0.89
N GLU A 89 -2.26 -3.30 -0.31
CA GLU A 89 -2.26 -3.87 1.04
C GLU A 89 -2.27 -2.78 2.12
N GLY A 90 -1.62 -1.66 1.86
CA GLY A 90 -1.63 -0.51 2.74
C GLY A 90 -0.95 0.70 2.14
N VAL A 91 -1.41 1.87 2.56
CA VAL A 91 -0.80 3.16 2.24
C VAL A 91 -0.83 4.05 3.49
N PHE A 92 0.32 4.64 3.79
CA PHE A 92 0.45 5.55 4.93
C PHE A 92 1.30 6.76 4.55
N VAL A 93 0.91 7.91 5.05
CA VAL A 93 1.69 9.16 4.95
C VAL A 93 1.70 9.80 6.33
N GLU A 94 2.88 10.17 6.81
CA GLU A 94 3.02 10.89 8.07
C GLU A 94 2.16 12.16 8.08
N PRO A 95 1.54 12.51 9.22
CA PRO A 95 0.62 13.64 9.31
C PRO A 95 1.17 14.94 8.73
N ALA A 96 2.43 15.27 9.01
CA ALA A 96 3.07 16.49 8.51
C ALA A 96 3.27 16.54 6.98
N ALA A 97 3.24 15.38 6.30
CA ALA A 97 3.40 15.27 4.85
C ALA A 97 2.08 15.07 4.10
N ARG A 98 0.95 14.99 4.81
CA ARG A 98 -0.38 14.78 4.21
C ARG A 98 -0.84 16.00 3.41
N ARG A 99 -1.85 15.78 2.53
CA ARG A 99 -2.46 16.81 1.67
C ARG A 99 -1.50 17.46 0.68
N ARG A 100 -0.36 16.83 0.43
CA ARG A 100 0.69 17.27 -0.49
C ARG A 100 0.87 16.34 -1.69
N GLY A 101 -0.09 15.46 -1.94
CA GLY A 101 -0.10 14.54 -3.08
C GLY A 101 0.77 13.28 -2.90
N VAL A 102 1.36 13.05 -1.72
CA VAL A 102 2.28 11.93 -1.47
C VAL A 102 1.60 10.57 -1.71
N ALA A 103 0.41 10.34 -1.13
CA ALA A 103 -0.31 9.08 -1.32
C ALA A 103 -0.66 8.83 -2.80
N ARG A 104 -1.04 9.88 -3.54
CA ARG A 104 -1.32 9.80 -4.97
C ARG A 104 -0.07 9.41 -5.77
N ALA A 105 1.08 9.99 -5.46
CA ALA A 105 2.34 9.67 -6.12
C ALA A 105 2.80 8.23 -5.83
N LEU A 106 2.66 7.77 -4.58
CA LEU A 106 2.93 6.39 -4.18
C LEU A 106 2.05 5.40 -4.94
N CYS A 107 0.73 5.65 -4.98
CA CYS A 107 -0.21 4.78 -5.70
C CYS A 107 0.00 4.83 -7.21
N ALA A 108 0.42 5.95 -7.79
CA ALA A 108 0.77 6.04 -9.20
C ALA A 108 1.99 5.17 -9.54
N ALA A 109 3.03 5.19 -8.71
CA ALA A 109 4.20 4.32 -8.88
C ALA A 109 3.82 2.84 -8.77
N ALA A 110 2.97 2.49 -7.79
CA ALA A 110 2.45 1.14 -7.62
C ALA A 110 1.61 0.70 -8.83
N ALA A 111 0.73 1.55 -9.35
CA ALA A 111 -0.09 1.27 -10.52
C ALA A 111 0.77 1.00 -11.77
N ALA A 112 1.81 1.81 -12.00
CA ALA A 112 2.75 1.58 -13.10
C ALA A 112 3.47 0.24 -12.97
N TRP A 113 3.89 -0.13 -11.77
CA TRP A 113 4.51 -1.43 -11.48
C TRP A 113 3.55 -2.60 -11.74
N GLY A 114 2.28 -2.49 -11.35
CA GLY A 114 1.25 -3.50 -11.60
C GLY A 114 0.90 -3.62 -13.08
N THR A 115 0.75 -2.50 -13.78
CA THR A 115 0.50 -2.49 -15.24
C THR A 115 1.61 -3.21 -16.01
N ALA A 116 2.87 -2.99 -15.65
CA ALA A 116 4.01 -3.69 -16.24
C ALA A 116 3.99 -5.22 -16.00
N ARG A 117 3.18 -5.70 -15.05
CA ARG A 117 2.95 -7.13 -14.72
C ARG A 117 1.62 -7.67 -15.25
N GLY A 118 0.96 -6.92 -16.11
CA GLY A 118 -0.29 -7.34 -16.75
C GLY A 118 -1.53 -7.18 -15.87
N CYS A 119 -1.45 -6.50 -14.72
CA CYS A 119 -2.63 -6.22 -13.90
C CYS A 119 -3.59 -5.27 -14.63
N ALA A 120 -4.85 -5.68 -14.75
CA ALA A 120 -5.89 -4.91 -15.41
C ALA A 120 -6.71 -4.05 -14.43
N ALA A 121 -6.62 -4.32 -13.13
CA ALA A 121 -7.32 -3.60 -12.08
C ALA A 121 -6.39 -3.33 -10.89
N PHE A 122 -6.67 -2.24 -10.19
CA PHE A 122 -6.03 -1.88 -8.92
C PHE A 122 -7.12 -1.89 -7.85
N ALA A 123 -7.07 -2.87 -6.97
CA ALA A 123 -8.06 -3.10 -5.92
C ALA A 123 -7.49 -2.77 -4.53
N SER A 124 -8.38 -2.61 -3.58
CA SER A 124 -8.07 -2.44 -2.17
C SER A 124 -9.28 -2.81 -1.32
N ASP A 125 -9.09 -2.91 -0.02
CA ASP A 125 -10.17 -3.02 0.95
C ASP A 125 -9.96 -2.06 2.13
N ALA A 126 -11.00 -1.86 2.90
CA ALA A 126 -10.95 -1.13 4.16
C ALA A 126 -12.10 -1.58 5.07
N PRO A 127 -11.91 -1.55 6.40
CA PRO A 127 -13.01 -1.76 7.33
C PRO A 127 -14.18 -0.82 7.05
N LEU A 128 -15.40 -1.33 7.19
CA LEU A 128 -16.63 -0.58 6.88
C LEU A 128 -16.71 0.74 7.66
N GLU A 129 -16.22 0.74 8.90
CA GLU A 129 -16.25 1.88 9.82
C GLU A 129 -15.12 2.89 9.59
N ASN A 130 -14.13 2.56 8.74
CA ASN A 130 -12.98 3.42 8.50
C ASN A 130 -13.30 4.51 7.45
N ALA A 131 -14.05 5.52 7.86
CA ALA A 131 -14.46 6.62 6.99
C ALA A 131 -13.27 7.41 6.40
N ALA A 132 -12.17 7.54 7.15
CA ALA A 132 -10.96 8.21 6.66
C ALA A 132 -10.31 7.44 5.50
N SER A 133 -10.23 6.12 5.61
CA SER A 133 -9.74 5.25 4.53
C SER A 133 -10.65 5.33 3.31
N HIS A 134 -11.98 5.31 3.50
CA HIS A 134 -12.93 5.46 2.38
C HIS A 134 -12.77 6.80 1.65
N ALA A 135 -12.54 7.89 2.39
CA ALA A 135 -12.28 9.20 1.80
C ALA A 135 -10.97 9.22 1.01
N LEU A 136 -9.91 8.62 1.53
CA LEU A 136 -8.62 8.48 0.87
C LEU A 136 -8.76 7.69 -0.43
N HIS A 137 -9.41 6.52 -0.41
CA HIS A 137 -9.62 5.71 -1.61
C HIS A 137 -10.35 6.48 -2.71
N ARG A 138 -11.43 7.20 -2.37
CA ARG A 138 -12.12 8.06 -3.35
C ARG A 138 -11.20 9.15 -3.91
N ALA A 139 -10.41 9.80 -3.06
CA ALA A 139 -9.47 10.84 -3.50
C ALA A 139 -8.37 10.28 -4.41
N LEU A 140 -8.03 8.99 -4.29
CA LEU A 140 -7.09 8.28 -5.14
C LEU A 140 -7.73 7.73 -6.43
N GLY A 141 -9.05 7.84 -6.59
CA GLY A 141 -9.77 7.40 -7.77
C GLY A 141 -10.32 5.97 -7.72
N PHE A 142 -10.37 5.36 -6.53
CA PHE A 142 -11.01 4.06 -6.35
C PHE A 142 -12.53 4.22 -6.24
N ASP A 143 -13.25 3.37 -6.93
CA ASP A 143 -14.70 3.22 -6.78
C ASP A 143 -15.03 2.15 -5.76
N LYS A 144 -16.09 2.38 -4.97
CA LYS A 144 -16.59 1.37 -4.05
C LYS A 144 -17.37 0.31 -4.83
N THR A 145 -16.94 -0.94 -4.75
CA THR A 145 -17.55 -2.07 -5.47
C THR A 145 -18.50 -2.87 -4.59
N GLU A 146 -18.00 -3.43 -3.49
CA GLU A 146 -18.77 -4.36 -2.65
C GLU A 146 -18.60 -4.05 -1.16
N ARG A 147 -19.56 -4.55 -0.38
CA ARG A 147 -19.47 -4.65 1.08
C ARG A 147 -19.58 -6.11 1.46
N VAL A 148 -18.63 -6.61 2.25
CA VAL A 148 -18.58 -8.01 2.65
C VAL A 148 -18.51 -8.13 4.17
N VAL A 149 -18.98 -9.28 4.66
CA VAL A 149 -18.84 -9.69 6.06
C VAL A 149 -18.04 -10.98 6.08
N PHE A 150 -16.98 -10.99 6.85
CA PHE A 150 -16.11 -12.16 7.01
C PHE A 150 -16.59 -13.02 8.18
N PHE A 151 -16.64 -14.34 7.98
CA PHE A 151 -16.99 -15.32 9.00
C PHE A 151 -15.80 -16.25 9.25
N ARG A 152 -15.57 -16.61 10.51
CA ARG A 152 -14.54 -17.56 10.91
C ARG A 152 -15.09 -18.55 11.92
N LYS A 153 -14.81 -19.83 11.72
CA LYS A 153 -15.03 -20.91 12.68
C LYS A 153 -13.70 -21.60 12.98
N PRO A 154 -13.19 -21.58 14.22
CA PRO A 154 -12.03 -22.39 14.58
C PRO A 154 -12.34 -23.87 14.38
N LEU A 155 -11.38 -24.63 13.84
CA LEU A 155 -11.45 -26.08 13.79
C LEU A 155 -10.76 -26.64 15.03
N ALA A 156 -11.35 -27.67 15.63
CA ALA A 156 -10.71 -28.40 16.72
C ALA A 156 -9.40 -29.02 16.19
N ARG A 157 -8.34 -28.94 16.98
CA ARG A 157 -7.09 -29.66 16.73
C ARG A 157 -7.21 -31.10 17.18
#